data_4895b570e5f3e8c532092d2246c221ac
#
_entry.id   4895b570e5f3e8c532092d2246c221ac
#
_cell.length_a   1.000
_cell.length_b   1.000
_cell.length_c   1.000
_cell.angle_alpha   90.00
_cell.angle_beta   90.00
_cell.angle_gamma   90.00
#
_symmetry.space_group_name_H-M   'P 1'
#
loop_
_entity.id
_entity.type
_entity.pdbx_description
1 polymer ?
#
loop_
_entity_poly.entity_id
_entity_poly.type
_entity_poly.pdbx_seq_one_letter_code
_entity_poly.pdbx_strand_id
1 'polypeptide(L)'
;MLDTIRDLVDLAPRATGTDNGRATAAYVSERFERAGLPEVLVEETSSFHWEVTEQRLVIGSESVVAKPIQHCFIPGHEAVGEWSTGPEGLTASLVDIGGDSVKEAVARGVSVRGSIVLFDLAFTMTLGSMLPLTHYVHDPGRKMMRREVLASRNPYVTSLTTVMEEAAAAGAVGVIGVLRDYAESVNYHNEYYRKHVLSLPGFWITRSTGDRIRNELASGAIDSATLHLTVQRSAVTAQTVIGVLPGRTDDAIMVQSHHDSVGPGAVEDGTGASAVIALAEYYAAQAAVGARREKTLLFITFDSHFTGYHAHQDFVCRHVLADTPRWQVVLNATIEHIGLRAVRGQDGGFNVLQETEPRGIFENVSPRLKLALVKAIRRHGLGQTVLVNASPLEFGDLGIPTDASFTLTAGVPTISLVSGPLYLYDDADTIDKVDVHQLEPVARAFAEVIDAADRMPSGRLGLIPRRLRARLPRRGRAVDA
;
A
#
# COMPACT_ATOMS: atom_id res chain seq x y z
N MET A 1 -9.30 18.58 6.05
CA MET A 1 -8.34 17.54 5.63
C MET A 1 -7.00 17.64 6.36
N LEU A 2 -6.25 18.75 6.29
CA LEU A 2 -4.95 18.83 6.95
C LEU A 2 -5.02 18.57 8.47
N ASP A 3 -6.01 19.12 9.16
CA ASP A 3 -6.20 18.86 10.59
C ASP A 3 -6.57 17.38 10.87
N THR A 4 -7.38 16.78 10.00
CA THR A 4 -7.66 15.34 10.06
C THR A 4 -6.39 14.50 9.93
N ILE A 5 -5.47 14.89 9.02
CA ILE A 5 -4.19 14.19 8.87
C ILE A 5 -3.34 14.34 10.14
N ARG A 6 -3.31 15.54 10.77
CA ARG A 6 -2.63 15.76 12.05
C ARG A 6 -3.20 14.88 13.14
N ASP A 7 -4.53 14.84 13.29
CA ASP A 7 -5.19 13.99 14.28
C ASP A 7 -4.82 12.51 14.07
N LEU A 8 -4.75 12.04 12.82
CA LEU A 8 -4.35 10.66 12.49
C LEU A 8 -2.86 10.41 12.82
N VAL A 9 -1.99 11.37 12.54
CA VAL A 9 -0.55 11.28 12.89
C VAL A 9 -0.35 11.27 14.40
N ASP A 10 -1.15 12.03 15.16
CA ASP A 10 -1.09 12.03 16.62
C ASP A 10 -1.52 10.68 17.24
N LEU A 11 -2.29 9.87 16.49
CA LEU A 11 -2.65 8.50 16.89
C LEU A 11 -1.62 7.45 16.42
N ALA A 12 -0.58 7.83 15.67
CA ALA A 12 0.38 6.89 15.10
C ALA A 12 1.30 6.23 16.17
N PRO A 13 1.80 5.00 15.94
CA PRO A 13 1.45 4.12 14.83
C PRO A 13 0.04 3.55 14.99
N ARG A 14 -0.72 3.51 13.89
CA ARG A 14 -2.12 3.05 13.88
C ARG A 14 -2.22 1.57 13.47
N ALA A 15 -1.36 0.75 14.08
CA ALA A 15 -1.23 -0.64 13.67
C ALA A 15 -2.47 -1.47 14.01
N THR A 16 -2.81 -2.39 13.11
CA THR A 16 -3.95 -3.32 13.23
C THR A 16 -3.94 -4.03 14.59
N GLY A 17 -5.09 -4.00 15.28
CA GLY A 17 -5.31 -4.69 16.54
C GLY A 17 -4.71 -4.01 17.78
N THR A 18 -4.01 -2.90 17.63
CA THR A 18 -3.47 -2.09 18.75
C THR A 18 -4.52 -1.12 19.31
N ASP A 19 -4.24 -0.54 20.47
CA ASP A 19 -5.09 0.51 21.04
C ASP A 19 -5.19 1.72 20.13
N ASN A 20 -4.09 2.13 19.52
CA ASN A 20 -4.07 3.24 18.58
C ASN A 20 -4.85 2.92 17.28
N GLY A 21 -4.75 1.68 16.75
CA GLY A 21 -5.57 1.24 15.63
C GLY A 21 -7.06 1.32 15.94
N ARG A 22 -7.48 0.82 17.12
CA ARG A 22 -8.88 0.93 17.59
C ARG A 22 -9.32 2.39 17.82
N ALA A 23 -8.45 3.21 18.39
CA ALA A 23 -8.71 4.64 18.58
C ALA A 23 -8.89 5.36 17.22
N THR A 24 -8.13 4.95 16.21
CA THR A 24 -8.27 5.49 14.86
C THR A 24 -9.61 5.10 14.22
N ALA A 25 -10.02 3.84 14.31
CA ALA A 25 -11.34 3.41 13.84
C ALA A 25 -12.47 4.18 14.55
N ALA A 26 -12.37 4.37 15.86
CA ALA A 26 -13.32 5.15 16.64
C ALA A 26 -13.33 6.63 16.19
N TYR A 27 -12.17 7.24 15.96
CA TYR A 27 -12.05 8.61 15.44
C TYR A 27 -12.76 8.76 14.08
N VAL A 28 -12.54 7.84 13.14
CA VAL A 28 -13.21 7.89 11.83
C VAL A 28 -14.72 7.72 11.97
N SER A 29 -15.16 6.76 12.80
CA SER A 29 -16.59 6.55 13.09
C SER A 29 -17.25 7.82 13.61
N GLU A 30 -16.65 8.46 14.61
CA GLU A 30 -17.15 9.71 15.18
C GLU A 30 -17.19 10.84 14.15
N ARG A 31 -16.21 10.93 13.23
CA ARG A 31 -16.21 11.92 12.16
C ARG A 31 -17.38 11.70 11.18
N PHE A 32 -17.69 10.45 10.84
CA PHE A 32 -18.84 10.11 10.00
C PHE A 32 -20.18 10.42 10.69
N GLU A 33 -20.29 10.12 11.98
CA GLU A 33 -21.48 10.45 12.78
C GLU A 33 -21.68 11.97 12.89
N ARG A 34 -20.62 12.73 13.19
CA ARG A 34 -20.65 14.19 13.25
C ARG A 34 -20.99 14.83 11.90
N ALA A 35 -20.56 14.22 10.80
CA ALA A 35 -20.94 14.66 9.46
C ALA A 35 -22.45 14.50 9.20
N GLY A 36 -23.16 13.71 10.01
CA GLY A 36 -24.59 13.46 9.88
C GLY A 36 -24.91 12.33 8.89
N LEU A 37 -24.01 11.39 8.69
CA LEU A 37 -24.33 10.18 7.93
C LEU A 37 -25.39 9.37 8.69
N PRO A 38 -26.46 8.91 8.02
CA PRO A 38 -27.58 8.23 8.69
C PRO A 38 -27.21 6.90 9.30
N GLU A 39 -26.11 6.29 8.85
CA GLU A 39 -25.63 5.01 9.34
C GLU A 39 -24.11 4.97 9.28
N VAL A 40 -23.51 4.51 10.38
CA VAL A 40 -22.08 4.24 10.49
C VAL A 40 -21.90 2.82 11.04
N LEU A 41 -21.13 2.01 10.37
CA LEU A 41 -20.86 0.62 10.73
C LEU A 41 -19.38 0.44 11.02
N VAL A 42 -19.06 -0.38 12.00
CA VAL A 42 -17.72 -0.91 12.21
C VAL A 42 -17.79 -2.41 11.98
N GLU A 43 -17.15 -2.86 10.91
CA GLU A 43 -17.08 -4.28 10.59
C GLU A 43 -15.78 -4.88 11.09
N GLU A 44 -15.88 -6.02 11.73
CA GLU A 44 -14.74 -6.74 12.29
C GLU A 44 -14.31 -7.88 11.37
N THR A 45 -12.98 -7.98 11.19
CA THR A 45 -12.34 -9.04 10.40
C THR A 45 -11.16 -9.62 11.20
N SER A 46 -11.02 -10.94 11.19
CA SER A 46 -9.86 -11.61 11.79
C SER A 46 -8.58 -11.20 11.07
N SER A 47 -7.57 -10.81 11.82
CA SER A 47 -6.26 -10.42 11.32
C SER A 47 -5.18 -10.78 12.34
N PHE A 48 -3.98 -10.24 12.17
CA PHE A 48 -2.88 -10.46 13.11
C PHE A 48 -2.16 -9.15 13.43
N HIS A 49 -1.51 -9.15 14.57
CA HIS A 49 -0.49 -8.16 14.94
C HIS A 49 0.86 -8.85 15.02
N TRP A 50 1.88 -8.23 14.42
CA TRP A 50 3.27 -8.69 14.45
C TRP A 50 4.13 -7.63 15.11
N GLU A 51 4.93 -8.03 16.08
CA GLU A 51 5.81 -7.13 16.82
C GLU A 51 7.17 -7.76 17.09
N VAL A 52 8.16 -6.93 17.37
CA VAL A 52 9.52 -7.31 17.70
C VAL A 52 9.75 -7.05 19.18
N THR A 53 10.16 -8.09 19.91
CA THR A 53 10.47 -7.99 21.35
C THR A 53 11.98 -7.95 21.61
N GLU A 54 12.81 -8.46 20.69
CA GLU A 54 14.26 -8.37 20.74
C GLU A 54 14.82 -8.21 19.32
N GLN A 55 15.80 -7.31 19.17
CA GLN A 55 16.49 -7.10 17.91
C GLN A 55 17.93 -6.64 18.08
N ARG A 56 18.87 -7.32 17.45
CA ARG A 56 20.27 -6.90 17.33
C ARG A 56 20.94 -7.64 16.18
N LEU A 57 21.65 -6.94 15.34
CA LEU A 57 22.48 -7.49 14.28
C LEU A 57 23.96 -7.29 14.62
N VAL A 58 24.72 -8.37 14.57
CA VAL A 58 26.18 -8.37 14.79
C VAL A 58 26.86 -8.88 13.52
N ILE A 59 27.83 -8.15 13.00
CA ILE A 59 28.66 -8.51 11.85
C ILE A 59 30.11 -8.65 12.32
N GLY A 60 30.68 -9.84 12.21
CA GLY A 60 31.94 -10.13 12.87
C GLY A 60 31.83 -9.92 14.40
N SER A 61 32.45 -8.87 14.93
CA SER A 61 32.35 -8.48 16.35
C SER A 61 31.61 -7.16 16.60
N GLU A 62 31.10 -6.50 15.54
CA GLU A 62 30.49 -5.17 15.62
C GLU A 62 28.95 -5.26 15.61
N SER A 63 28.29 -4.54 16.53
CA SER A 63 26.84 -4.33 16.47
C SER A 63 26.52 -3.28 15.41
N VAL A 64 25.62 -3.62 14.49
CA VAL A 64 25.27 -2.80 13.33
C VAL A 64 23.87 -2.21 13.51
N VAL A 65 23.70 -0.94 13.11
CA VAL A 65 22.37 -0.32 13.05
C VAL A 65 21.53 -1.02 11.98
N ALA A 66 20.44 -1.66 12.41
CA ALA A 66 19.58 -2.44 11.55
C ALA A 66 18.13 -2.42 12.10
N LYS A 67 17.14 -2.67 11.25
CA LYS A 67 15.73 -2.84 11.63
C LYS A 67 15.24 -4.20 11.09
N PRO A 68 14.48 -4.99 11.85
CA PRO A 68 13.93 -6.23 11.33
C PRO A 68 13.06 -6.01 10.09
N ILE A 69 13.11 -6.94 9.16
CA ILE A 69 12.19 -7.00 8.02
C ILE A 69 10.80 -7.25 8.58
N GLN A 70 9.85 -6.37 8.31
CA GLN A 70 8.50 -6.49 8.83
C GLN A 70 7.86 -7.80 8.40
N HIS A 71 7.13 -8.46 9.32
CA HIS A 71 6.48 -9.75 9.13
C HIS A 71 7.41 -10.92 8.83
N CYS A 72 8.74 -10.78 8.99
CA CYS A 72 9.67 -11.89 8.85
C CYS A 72 9.62 -12.86 10.03
N PHE A 73 10.31 -14.00 9.88
CA PHE A 73 10.50 -15.05 10.88
C PHE A 73 9.20 -15.73 11.31
N ILE A 74 8.24 -15.84 10.37
CA ILE A 74 6.94 -16.50 10.60
C ILE A 74 6.86 -17.75 9.72
N PRO A 75 6.64 -18.97 10.28
CA PRO A 75 6.73 -20.23 9.53
C PRO A 75 5.53 -20.50 8.62
N GLY A 76 4.43 -19.72 8.73
CA GLY A 76 3.23 -19.94 7.93
C GLY A 76 2.20 -18.84 8.10
N HIS A 77 1.25 -18.74 7.17
CA HIS A 77 0.25 -17.67 7.12
C HIS A 77 -0.60 -17.56 8.39
N GLU A 78 -1.07 -18.70 8.89
CA GLU A 78 -1.97 -18.76 10.05
C GLU A 78 -1.20 -18.93 11.38
N ALA A 79 0.16 -18.94 11.32
CA ALA A 79 0.96 -19.16 12.50
C ALA A 79 0.84 -17.99 13.47
N VAL A 80 0.49 -18.25 14.72
CA VAL A 80 0.52 -17.33 15.85
C VAL A 80 1.42 -17.89 16.93
N GLY A 81 2.15 -17.04 17.65
CA GLY A 81 3.11 -17.45 18.66
C GLY A 81 4.33 -16.56 18.67
N GLU A 82 5.37 -17.04 19.35
CA GLU A 82 6.67 -16.38 19.46
C GLU A 82 7.75 -17.21 18.76
N TRP A 83 8.62 -16.55 18.01
CA TRP A 83 9.79 -17.15 17.37
C TRP A 83 11.03 -16.37 17.73
N SER A 84 12.06 -17.08 18.18
CA SER A 84 13.31 -16.50 18.65
C SER A 84 14.50 -17.20 18.03
N THR A 85 15.55 -16.45 17.72
CA THR A 85 16.86 -17.01 17.37
C THR A 85 17.64 -17.54 18.59
N GLY A 86 17.06 -17.44 19.77
CA GLY A 86 17.64 -17.86 21.04
C GLY A 86 18.59 -16.84 21.66
N PRO A 87 19.01 -17.06 22.92
CA PRO A 87 19.80 -16.09 23.68
C PRO A 87 21.18 -15.80 23.06
N GLU A 88 21.80 -16.79 22.41
CA GLU A 88 23.09 -16.64 21.73
C GLU A 88 22.94 -16.06 20.32
N GLY A 89 21.69 -15.91 19.83
CA GLY A 89 21.40 -15.53 18.46
C GLY A 89 21.71 -16.62 17.43
N LEU A 90 21.32 -16.37 16.19
CA LEU A 90 21.59 -17.23 15.05
C LEU A 90 22.89 -16.77 14.35
N THR A 91 23.98 -17.52 14.55
CA THR A 91 25.28 -17.25 13.91
C THR A 91 25.46 -18.17 12.73
N ALA A 92 25.80 -17.61 11.55
CA ALA A 92 26.13 -18.38 10.35
C ALA A 92 27.07 -17.59 9.42
N SER A 93 27.67 -18.31 8.45
CA SER A 93 28.48 -17.68 7.39
C SER A 93 27.66 -16.65 6.64
N LEU A 94 28.23 -15.51 6.34
CA LEU A 94 27.60 -14.44 5.57
C LEU A 94 27.99 -14.54 4.10
N VAL A 95 26.99 -14.64 3.23
CA VAL A 95 27.19 -14.82 1.78
C VAL A 95 26.51 -13.67 1.03
N ASP A 96 27.27 -12.91 0.26
CA ASP A 96 26.77 -11.81 -0.56
C ASP A 96 26.32 -12.29 -1.95
N ILE A 97 25.09 -12.02 -2.31
CA ILE A 97 24.55 -12.26 -3.65
C ILE A 97 24.34 -10.96 -4.46
N GLY A 98 24.56 -9.80 -3.83
CA GLY A 98 24.37 -8.51 -4.47
C GLY A 98 22.94 -8.29 -4.93
N GLY A 99 22.77 -7.85 -6.17
CA GLY A 99 21.47 -7.62 -6.80
C GLY A 99 20.93 -8.81 -7.60
N ASP A 100 21.59 -9.97 -7.55
CA ASP A 100 21.14 -11.17 -8.26
C ASP A 100 19.99 -11.87 -7.49
N SER A 101 19.22 -12.69 -8.19
CA SER A 101 18.35 -13.65 -7.51
C SER A 101 19.18 -14.73 -6.82
N VAL A 102 18.61 -15.34 -5.79
CA VAL A 102 19.27 -16.48 -5.10
C VAL A 102 19.55 -17.63 -6.09
N LYS A 103 18.64 -17.89 -7.03
CA LYS A 103 18.82 -18.91 -8.06
C LYS A 103 20.02 -18.63 -8.96
N GLU A 104 20.21 -17.39 -9.40
CA GLU A 104 21.36 -16.99 -10.21
C GLU A 104 22.67 -17.12 -9.42
N ALA A 105 22.68 -16.72 -8.16
CA ALA A 105 23.84 -16.86 -7.28
C ALA A 105 24.21 -18.33 -7.09
N VAL A 106 23.25 -19.22 -6.80
CA VAL A 106 23.46 -20.66 -6.68
C VAL A 106 23.97 -21.25 -8.00
N ALA A 107 23.42 -20.83 -9.15
CA ALA A 107 23.89 -21.31 -10.46
C ALA A 107 25.36 -20.91 -10.74
N ARG A 108 25.86 -19.82 -10.15
CA ARG A 108 27.28 -19.43 -10.20
C ARG A 108 28.17 -20.15 -9.17
N GLY A 109 27.61 -21.06 -8.39
CA GLY A 109 28.34 -21.83 -7.38
C GLY A 109 28.40 -21.22 -5.99
N VAL A 110 27.57 -20.18 -5.70
CA VAL A 110 27.47 -19.60 -4.35
C VAL A 110 26.75 -20.58 -3.44
N SER A 111 27.37 -20.93 -2.29
CA SER A 111 26.78 -21.83 -1.30
C SER A 111 25.87 -21.05 -0.34
N VAL A 112 24.57 -21.17 -0.51
CA VAL A 112 23.57 -20.46 0.30
C VAL A 112 23.08 -21.29 1.48
N ARG A 113 23.15 -22.63 1.39
CA ARG A 113 22.65 -23.55 2.42
C ARG A 113 23.37 -23.33 3.76
N GLY A 114 22.61 -23.12 4.82
CA GLY A 114 23.11 -22.88 6.17
C GLY A 114 23.78 -21.51 6.38
N SER A 115 23.65 -20.59 5.41
CA SER A 115 24.24 -19.26 5.47
C SER A 115 23.18 -18.18 5.71
N ILE A 116 23.63 -17.02 6.15
CA ILE A 116 22.89 -15.77 6.12
C ILE A 116 23.16 -15.08 4.77
N VAL A 117 22.12 -14.71 4.04
CA VAL A 117 22.22 -14.12 2.71
C VAL A 117 22.18 -12.60 2.79
N LEU A 118 23.23 -11.94 2.32
CA LEU A 118 23.30 -10.49 2.08
C LEU A 118 22.82 -10.23 0.65
N PHE A 119 21.77 -9.39 0.48
CA PHE A 119 21.21 -9.07 -0.82
C PHE A 119 20.85 -7.60 -0.97
N ASP A 120 20.80 -7.10 -2.21
CA ASP A 120 20.26 -5.76 -2.49
C ASP A 120 18.75 -5.81 -2.69
N LEU A 121 17.99 -5.05 -1.89
CA LEU A 121 16.57 -4.88 -2.17
C LEU A 121 16.39 -4.05 -3.45
N ALA A 122 15.73 -4.63 -4.44
CA ALA A 122 15.39 -3.92 -5.66
C ALA A 122 13.94 -3.41 -5.60
N PHE A 123 13.74 -2.12 -5.86
CA PHE A 123 12.44 -1.56 -6.20
C PHE A 123 12.18 -1.82 -7.68
N THR A 124 11.16 -2.59 -8.01
CA THR A 124 11.00 -3.17 -9.36
C THR A 124 10.07 -2.37 -10.27
N MET A 125 9.24 -1.47 -9.71
CA MET A 125 8.30 -0.67 -10.49
C MET A 125 8.77 0.78 -10.65
N THR A 126 8.70 1.28 -11.89
CA THR A 126 8.97 2.67 -12.22
C THR A 126 7.75 3.31 -12.87
N LEU A 127 7.64 4.65 -12.83
CA LEU A 127 6.61 5.36 -13.58
C LEU A 127 6.71 5.04 -15.09
N GLY A 128 7.93 4.95 -15.61
CA GLY A 128 8.19 4.60 -17.01
C GLY A 128 7.68 3.21 -17.41
N SER A 129 7.69 2.24 -16.50
CA SER A 129 7.17 0.88 -16.75
C SER A 129 5.65 0.85 -16.97
N MET A 130 4.92 1.87 -16.51
CA MET A 130 3.47 2.00 -16.67
C MET A 130 3.07 2.68 -17.99
N LEU A 131 4.02 3.30 -18.71
CA LEU A 131 3.72 4.02 -19.97
C LEU A 131 3.01 3.18 -21.02
N PRO A 132 3.31 1.88 -21.23
CA PRO A 132 2.58 1.06 -22.20
C PRO A 132 1.08 0.91 -21.92
N LEU A 133 0.66 1.04 -20.65
CA LEU A 133 -0.74 1.00 -20.21
C LEU A 133 -1.36 2.40 -20.09
N THR A 134 -0.55 3.45 -20.24
CA THR A 134 -0.99 4.85 -20.12
C THR A 134 -1.68 5.31 -21.38
N HIS A 135 -2.87 5.88 -21.26
CA HIS A 135 -3.62 6.41 -22.39
C HIS A 135 -3.95 7.92 -22.30
N TYR A 136 -3.61 8.55 -21.17
CA TYR A 136 -3.72 9.99 -20.99
C TYR A 136 -2.67 10.49 -19.99
N VAL A 137 -2.10 11.66 -20.27
CA VAL A 137 -1.12 12.35 -19.43
C VAL A 137 -1.56 13.78 -19.21
N HIS A 138 -1.59 14.22 -17.96
CA HIS A 138 -1.79 15.61 -17.58
C HIS A 138 -0.57 16.14 -16.82
N ASP A 139 0.36 16.71 -17.58
CA ASP A 139 1.62 17.27 -17.06
C ASP A 139 1.89 18.65 -17.68
N PRO A 140 1.09 19.70 -17.31
CA PRO A 140 1.24 21.02 -17.90
C PRO A 140 2.62 21.63 -17.67
N GLY A 141 3.29 21.26 -16.57
CA GLY A 141 4.63 21.68 -16.22
C GLY A 141 5.76 20.89 -16.88
N ARG A 142 5.45 19.83 -17.62
CA ARG A 142 6.42 18.90 -18.22
C ARG A 142 7.44 18.34 -17.21
N LYS A 143 7.02 18.20 -15.96
CA LYS A 143 7.89 17.74 -14.86
C LYS A 143 8.00 16.22 -14.81
N MET A 144 6.89 15.53 -15.07
CA MET A 144 6.78 14.08 -14.96
C MET A 144 7.51 13.35 -16.09
N MET A 145 7.55 13.92 -17.31
CA MET A 145 8.15 13.28 -18.49
C MET A 145 9.68 13.42 -18.55
N ARG A 146 10.33 13.91 -17.49
CA ARG A 146 11.78 13.93 -17.38
C ARG A 146 12.31 12.52 -17.16
N ARG A 147 13.47 12.21 -17.77
CA ARG A 147 14.08 10.87 -17.70
C ARG A 147 14.28 10.37 -16.26
N GLU A 148 14.76 11.23 -15.38
CA GLU A 148 14.99 10.91 -13.97
C GLU A 148 13.70 10.63 -13.20
N VAL A 149 12.57 11.23 -13.60
CA VAL A 149 11.26 10.98 -13.00
C VAL A 149 10.68 9.67 -13.51
N LEU A 150 10.76 9.43 -14.83
CA LEU A 150 10.31 8.17 -15.43
C LEU A 150 11.10 6.96 -14.94
N ALA A 151 12.37 7.14 -14.62
CA ALA A 151 13.24 6.10 -14.06
C ALA A 151 13.14 5.97 -12.53
N SER A 152 12.49 6.92 -11.85
CA SER A 152 12.29 6.85 -10.40
C SER A 152 11.49 5.59 -10.04
N ARG A 153 12.01 4.86 -9.05
CA ARG A 153 11.40 3.63 -8.56
C ARG A 153 10.61 3.93 -7.30
N ASN A 154 9.44 3.34 -7.18
CA ASN A 154 8.64 3.47 -5.97
C ASN A 154 8.95 2.35 -4.97
N PRO A 155 8.71 2.58 -3.66
CA PRO A 155 9.14 1.65 -2.61
C PRO A 155 8.18 0.48 -2.38
N TYR A 156 7.03 0.39 -3.05
CA TYR A 156 6.03 -0.63 -2.70
C TYR A 156 6.07 -1.91 -3.55
N VAL A 157 6.65 -1.91 -4.73
CA VAL A 157 6.84 -3.16 -5.50
C VAL A 157 8.30 -3.56 -5.50
N THR A 158 8.66 -4.59 -4.73
CA THR A 158 10.04 -4.96 -4.46
C THR A 158 10.36 -6.42 -4.79
N SER A 159 11.66 -6.76 -4.74
CA SER A 159 12.15 -8.13 -4.89
C SER A 159 12.08 -8.96 -3.59
N LEU A 160 11.64 -8.38 -2.45
CA LEU A 160 11.74 -9.01 -1.14
C LEU A 160 11.16 -10.43 -1.10
N THR A 161 9.91 -10.58 -1.52
CA THR A 161 9.20 -11.86 -1.45
C THR A 161 9.93 -12.95 -2.23
N THR A 162 10.36 -12.64 -3.47
CA THR A 162 11.10 -13.59 -4.31
C THR A 162 12.41 -14.00 -3.66
N VAL A 163 13.17 -13.04 -3.12
CA VAL A 163 14.45 -13.33 -2.45
C VAL A 163 14.24 -14.20 -1.21
N MET A 164 13.24 -13.88 -0.37
CA MET A 164 12.95 -14.63 0.85
C MET A 164 12.54 -16.09 0.54
N GLU A 165 11.66 -16.30 -0.43
CA GLU A 165 11.20 -17.63 -0.84
C GLU A 165 12.33 -18.44 -1.45
N GLU A 166 13.14 -17.86 -2.34
CA GLU A 166 14.28 -18.53 -2.95
C GLU A 166 15.37 -18.86 -1.93
N ALA A 167 15.66 -17.94 -0.99
CA ALA A 167 16.63 -18.17 0.07
C ALA A 167 16.19 -19.30 1.00
N ALA A 168 14.93 -19.30 1.44
CA ALA A 168 14.36 -20.36 2.26
C ALA A 168 14.42 -21.72 1.52
N ALA A 169 14.02 -21.75 0.25
CA ALA A 169 14.08 -22.97 -0.59
C ALA A 169 15.50 -23.48 -0.80
N ALA A 170 16.50 -22.58 -0.89
CA ALA A 170 17.91 -22.93 -0.99
C ALA A 170 18.53 -23.37 0.35
N GLY A 171 17.79 -23.26 1.46
CA GLY A 171 18.21 -23.65 2.80
C GLY A 171 19.06 -22.61 3.52
N ALA A 172 18.92 -21.33 3.18
CA ALA A 172 19.44 -20.22 3.99
C ALA A 172 18.82 -20.25 5.39
N VAL A 173 19.52 -19.69 6.39
CA VAL A 173 19.04 -19.63 7.77
C VAL A 173 18.63 -18.22 8.21
N GLY A 174 18.98 -17.20 7.42
CA GLY A 174 18.61 -15.82 7.66
C GLY A 174 18.95 -14.93 6.47
N VAL A 175 18.50 -13.68 6.50
CA VAL A 175 18.75 -12.71 5.42
C VAL A 175 19.13 -11.34 5.98
N ILE A 176 19.93 -10.60 5.23
CA ILE A 176 20.24 -9.18 5.48
C ILE A 176 20.01 -8.42 4.17
N GLY A 177 19.00 -7.57 4.14
CA GLY A 177 18.65 -6.78 2.98
C GLY A 177 19.31 -5.40 3.04
N VAL A 178 20.06 -5.06 1.99
CA VAL A 178 20.65 -3.73 1.79
C VAL A 178 19.62 -2.86 1.07
N LEU A 179 19.24 -1.73 1.66
CA LEU A 179 18.33 -0.76 1.07
C LEU A 179 19.05 0.08 0.01
N ARG A 180 19.43 -0.57 -1.11
CA ARG A 180 20.33 -0.04 -2.13
C ARG A 180 19.81 1.20 -2.82
N ASP A 181 18.55 1.19 -3.20
CA ASP A 181 17.88 2.28 -3.94
C ASP A 181 17.20 3.31 -3.01
N TYR A 182 17.38 3.16 -1.70
CA TYR A 182 16.71 3.94 -0.66
C TYR A 182 17.60 5.07 -0.09
N ALA A 183 17.02 5.90 0.79
CA ALA A 183 17.78 6.83 1.63
C ALA A 183 18.66 6.08 2.64
N GLU A 184 19.59 6.78 3.30
CA GLU A 184 20.38 6.24 4.41
C GLU A 184 19.50 6.14 5.68
N SER A 185 18.45 5.31 5.59
CA SER A 185 17.52 4.97 6.65
C SER A 185 17.39 3.47 6.73
N VAL A 186 17.22 2.93 7.91
CA VAL A 186 16.84 1.53 8.14
C VAL A 186 15.35 1.39 8.47
N ASN A 187 14.60 2.51 8.53
CA ASN A 187 13.21 2.53 8.97
C ASN A 187 12.20 2.10 7.90
N TYR A 188 12.71 1.62 6.76
CA TYR A 188 11.86 1.05 5.74
C TYR A 188 11.02 -0.09 6.30
N HIS A 189 9.71 -0.01 6.12
CA HIS A 189 8.79 -1.11 6.37
C HIS A 189 8.22 -1.59 5.04
N ASN A 190 8.21 -2.91 4.86
CA ASN A 190 7.65 -3.53 3.68
C ASN A 190 6.17 -3.85 3.89
N GLU A 191 5.40 -3.85 2.82
CA GLU A 191 4.06 -4.41 2.86
C GLU A 191 4.09 -5.94 2.93
N TYR A 192 3.00 -6.51 3.45
CA TYR A 192 2.76 -7.95 3.48
C TYR A 192 1.72 -8.31 2.43
N TYR A 193 2.20 -8.53 1.20
CA TYR A 193 1.33 -8.82 0.06
C TYR A 193 0.93 -10.30 -0.04
N ARG A 194 -0.32 -10.54 -0.40
CA ARG A 194 -0.83 -11.79 -0.98
C ARG A 194 -0.41 -13.07 -0.23
N LYS A 195 -0.45 -13.05 1.10
CA LYS A 195 -0.14 -14.22 1.93
C LYS A 195 1.26 -14.81 1.72
N HIS A 196 2.23 -14.02 1.31
CA HIS A 196 3.61 -14.48 1.22
C HIS A 196 4.21 -14.75 2.59
N VAL A 197 4.83 -15.92 2.77
CA VAL A 197 5.47 -16.29 4.03
C VAL A 197 6.92 -15.83 4.03
N LEU A 198 7.25 -14.88 4.91
CA LEU A 198 8.62 -14.44 5.17
C LEU A 198 9.20 -15.27 6.32
N SER A 199 9.56 -16.54 6.04
CA SER A 199 9.88 -17.54 7.06
C SER A 199 11.26 -17.38 7.71
N LEU A 200 12.18 -16.66 7.09
CA LEU A 200 13.54 -16.47 7.61
C LEU A 200 13.62 -15.24 8.51
N PRO A 201 14.43 -15.26 9.59
CA PRO A 201 14.79 -14.05 10.31
C PRO A 201 15.57 -13.10 9.40
N GLY A 202 15.27 -11.80 9.47
CA GLY A 202 15.88 -10.86 8.54
C GLY A 202 15.96 -9.43 9.05
N PHE A 203 16.96 -8.69 8.55
CA PHE A 203 17.21 -7.31 8.90
C PHE A 203 17.43 -6.43 7.66
N TRP A 204 16.99 -5.18 7.74
CA TRP A 204 17.37 -4.10 6.85
C TRP A 204 18.61 -3.40 7.35
N ILE A 205 19.53 -3.09 6.44
CA ILE A 205 20.67 -2.21 6.66
C ILE A 205 20.75 -1.13 5.58
N THR A 206 21.42 -0.03 5.89
CA THR A 206 21.63 1.04 4.91
C THR A 206 22.59 0.61 3.80
N ARG A 207 22.56 1.36 2.70
CA ARG A 207 23.49 1.13 1.59
C ARG A 207 24.95 1.27 2.01
N SER A 208 25.28 2.32 2.76
CA SER A 208 26.66 2.56 3.22
C SER A 208 27.17 1.43 4.12
N THR A 209 26.31 0.91 5.01
CA THR A 209 26.60 -0.26 5.83
C THR A 209 26.82 -1.51 4.96
N GLY A 210 25.97 -1.73 3.94
CA GLY A 210 26.11 -2.84 3.01
C GLY A 210 27.42 -2.77 2.21
N ASP A 211 27.80 -1.59 1.72
CA ASP A 211 29.07 -1.39 1.00
C ASP A 211 30.29 -1.67 1.91
N ARG A 212 30.24 -1.24 3.17
CA ARG A 212 31.28 -1.55 4.16
C ARG A 212 31.40 -3.06 4.40
N ILE A 213 30.31 -3.73 4.67
CA ILE A 213 30.26 -5.18 4.91
C ILE A 213 30.83 -5.95 3.72
N ARG A 214 30.50 -5.58 2.48
CA ARG A 214 31.05 -6.19 1.26
C ARG A 214 32.56 -6.05 1.15
N ASN A 215 33.09 -4.87 1.48
CA ASN A 215 34.54 -4.65 1.49
C ASN A 215 35.25 -5.52 2.55
N GLU A 216 34.65 -5.67 3.73
CA GLU A 216 35.17 -6.50 4.82
C GLU A 216 35.10 -7.99 4.47
N LEU A 217 34.01 -8.45 3.84
CA LEU A 217 33.90 -9.83 3.30
C LEU A 217 34.96 -10.09 2.23
N ALA A 218 35.13 -9.18 1.28
CA ALA A 218 36.10 -9.33 0.19
C ALA A 218 37.56 -9.35 0.69
N SER A 219 37.86 -8.66 1.78
CA SER A 219 39.18 -8.68 2.41
C SER A 219 39.42 -9.86 3.36
N GLY A 220 38.36 -10.64 3.67
CA GLY A 220 38.40 -11.72 4.66
C GLY A 220 38.48 -11.22 6.11
N ALA A 221 38.17 -9.95 6.36
CA ALA A 221 38.10 -9.39 7.72
C ALA A 221 36.91 -9.91 8.51
N ILE A 222 35.84 -10.26 7.82
CA ILE A 222 34.65 -10.92 8.36
C ILE A 222 34.25 -12.10 7.46
N ASP A 223 33.53 -13.08 8.03
CA ASP A 223 33.01 -14.25 7.32
C ASP A 223 31.59 -14.65 7.79
N SER A 224 31.09 -14.02 8.84
CA SER A 224 29.87 -14.44 9.53
C SER A 224 29.07 -13.25 10.08
N ALA A 225 27.81 -13.52 10.38
CA ALA A 225 26.89 -12.62 11.04
C ALA A 225 26.10 -13.34 12.13
N THR A 226 25.63 -12.61 13.15
CA THR A 226 24.74 -13.12 14.19
C THR A 226 23.46 -12.25 14.22
N LEU A 227 22.34 -12.91 14.05
CA LEU A 227 21.01 -12.32 14.16
C LEU A 227 20.41 -12.64 15.54
N HIS A 228 20.18 -11.62 16.36
CA HIS A 228 19.34 -11.74 17.53
C HIS A 228 17.98 -11.14 17.18
N LEU A 229 16.97 -11.97 17.10
CA LEU A 229 15.62 -11.56 16.74
C LEU A 229 14.61 -12.42 17.48
N THR A 230 13.73 -11.76 18.22
CA THR A 230 12.53 -12.39 18.77
C THR A 230 11.33 -11.62 18.27
N VAL A 231 10.39 -12.31 17.66
CA VAL A 231 9.15 -11.76 17.11
C VAL A 231 7.95 -12.46 17.70
N GLN A 232 6.88 -11.73 17.88
CA GLN A 232 5.60 -12.27 18.29
C GLN A 232 4.54 -11.95 17.25
N ARG A 233 3.71 -12.92 16.91
CA ARG A 233 2.51 -12.72 16.11
C ARG A 233 1.29 -13.19 16.90
N SER A 234 0.34 -12.30 17.11
CA SER A 234 -0.90 -12.55 17.84
C SER A 234 -2.11 -12.40 16.92
N ALA A 235 -3.15 -13.21 17.15
CA ALA A 235 -4.43 -13.03 16.50
C ALA A 235 -5.12 -11.79 17.06
N VAL A 236 -5.61 -10.92 16.17
CA VAL A 236 -6.33 -9.70 16.51
C VAL A 236 -7.53 -9.49 15.61
N THR A 237 -8.32 -8.48 15.92
CA THR A 237 -9.46 -8.03 15.09
C THR A 237 -9.12 -6.71 14.45
N ALA A 238 -9.22 -6.65 13.12
CA ALA A 238 -9.20 -5.44 12.32
C ALA A 238 -10.60 -4.79 12.29
N GLN A 239 -10.67 -3.46 12.24
CA GLN A 239 -11.92 -2.70 12.29
C GLN A 239 -12.08 -1.81 11.07
N THR A 240 -12.90 -2.23 10.10
CA THR A 240 -13.28 -1.40 8.94
C THR A 240 -14.43 -0.48 9.28
N VAL A 241 -14.28 0.82 9.00
CA VAL A 241 -15.34 1.81 9.24
C VAL A 241 -16.06 2.14 7.94
N ILE A 242 -17.38 2.01 7.93
CA ILE A 242 -18.24 2.24 6.77
C ILE A 242 -19.29 3.29 7.11
N GLY A 243 -19.19 4.47 6.50
CA GLY A 243 -20.22 5.49 6.54
C GLY A 243 -21.16 5.36 5.35
N VAL A 244 -22.47 5.31 5.58
CA VAL A 244 -23.49 5.08 4.54
C VAL A 244 -24.32 6.33 4.34
N LEU A 245 -24.37 6.83 3.11
CA LEU A 245 -25.33 7.85 2.68
C LEU A 245 -26.28 7.22 1.65
N PRO A 246 -27.52 6.87 2.04
CA PRO A 246 -28.47 6.20 1.18
C PRO A 246 -28.85 7.01 -0.05
N GLY A 247 -28.86 6.35 -1.21
CA GLY A 247 -29.45 6.86 -2.44
C GLY A 247 -30.90 6.39 -2.61
N ARG A 248 -31.41 6.49 -3.85
CA ARG A 248 -32.74 5.97 -4.22
C ARG A 248 -32.68 4.49 -4.54
N THR A 249 -31.49 3.94 -4.75
CA THR A 249 -31.25 2.53 -5.09
C THR A 249 -30.15 1.94 -4.23
N ASP A 250 -30.10 0.60 -4.17
CA ASP A 250 -29.03 -0.17 -3.51
C ASP A 250 -27.76 -0.27 -4.35
N ASP A 251 -27.77 0.26 -5.59
CA ASP A 251 -26.53 0.45 -6.35
C ASP A 251 -25.63 1.42 -5.61
N ALA A 252 -24.40 1.02 -5.28
CA ALA A 252 -23.51 1.79 -4.43
C ALA A 252 -22.23 2.22 -5.14
N ILE A 253 -21.83 3.49 -4.94
CA ILE A 253 -20.51 3.98 -5.23
C ILE A 253 -19.71 3.95 -3.93
N MET A 254 -18.63 3.20 -3.93
CA MET A 254 -17.69 3.06 -2.83
C MET A 254 -16.58 4.09 -2.99
N VAL A 255 -16.27 4.82 -1.91
CA VAL A 255 -15.15 5.76 -1.80
C VAL A 255 -14.28 5.24 -0.67
N GLN A 256 -13.04 4.87 -0.96
CA GLN A 256 -12.22 4.16 0.01
C GLN A 256 -10.78 4.67 0.12
N SER A 257 -10.17 4.34 1.25
CA SER A 257 -8.77 4.40 1.63
C SER A 257 -8.57 3.47 2.83
N HIS A 258 -7.37 3.43 3.43
CA HIS A 258 -7.14 2.75 4.70
C HIS A 258 -6.73 3.73 5.81
N HIS A 259 -6.86 3.31 7.08
CA HIS A 259 -6.54 4.16 8.23
C HIS A 259 -5.44 3.59 9.13
N ASP A 260 -5.04 2.33 8.93
CA ASP A 260 -3.90 1.76 9.64
C ASP A 260 -2.56 2.28 9.10
N SER A 261 -1.53 2.27 9.94
CA SER A 261 -0.17 2.66 9.56
C SER A 261 0.87 1.98 10.46
N VAL A 262 2.06 1.78 9.91
CA VAL A 262 3.21 1.23 10.66
C VAL A 262 4.01 2.33 11.36
N GLY A 263 4.20 3.46 10.68
CA GLY A 263 4.86 4.65 11.16
C GLY A 263 3.90 5.83 11.34
N PRO A 264 4.37 7.08 11.24
CA PRO A 264 3.52 8.27 11.32
C PRO A 264 2.39 8.27 10.29
N GLY A 265 2.68 7.82 9.05
CA GLY A 265 1.67 7.60 8.04
C GLY A 265 0.87 8.85 7.70
N ALA A 266 1.55 9.98 7.49
CA ALA A 266 0.89 11.21 7.11
C ALA A 266 0.39 11.14 5.67
N VAL A 267 1.21 10.61 4.76
CA VAL A 267 0.86 10.35 3.36
C VAL A 267 0.32 8.94 3.19
N GLU A 268 0.83 7.95 3.93
CA GLU A 268 0.47 6.51 3.92
C GLU A 268 -0.45 6.11 5.11
N ASP A 269 -1.78 6.08 5.12
CA ASP A 269 -2.58 6.79 4.15
C ASP A 269 -3.45 7.86 4.85
N GLY A 270 -2.82 8.69 5.71
CA GLY A 270 -3.52 9.82 6.34
C GLY A 270 -4.18 10.76 5.32
N THR A 271 -3.55 10.93 4.14
CA THR A 271 -4.09 11.78 3.07
C THR A 271 -5.34 11.18 2.44
N GLY A 272 -5.35 9.89 2.15
CA GLY A 272 -6.49 9.21 1.57
C GLY A 272 -7.65 9.08 2.56
N ALA A 273 -7.40 8.66 3.79
CA ALA A 273 -8.41 8.62 4.86
C ALA A 273 -9.04 9.99 5.08
N SER A 274 -8.24 11.08 5.10
CA SER A 274 -8.76 12.45 5.21
C SER A 274 -9.63 12.86 4.03
N ALA A 275 -9.32 12.39 2.82
CA ALA A 275 -10.12 12.65 1.63
C ALA A 275 -11.47 11.92 1.67
N VAL A 276 -11.48 10.67 2.14
CA VAL A 276 -12.73 9.90 2.36
C VAL A 276 -13.63 10.61 3.37
N ILE A 277 -13.08 11.04 4.52
CA ILE A 277 -13.82 11.79 5.54
C ILE A 277 -14.36 13.12 4.98
N ALA A 278 -13.54 13.88 4.27
CA ALA A 278 -13.96 15.16 3.69
C ALA A 278 -15.07 14.99 2.63
N LEU A 279 -15.01 13.91 1.83
CA LEU A 279 -16.08 13.60 0.89
C LEU A 279 -17.37 13.17 1.60
N ALA A 280 -17.28 12.42 2.70
CA ALA A 280 -18.43 12.07 3.53
C ALA A 280 -19.10 13.32 4.10
N GLU A 281 -18.33 14.24 4.68
CA GLU A 281 -18.82 15.52 5.20
C GLU A 281 -19.49 16.38 4.11
N TYR A 282 -18.85 16.45 2.94
CA TYR A 282 -19.36 17.19 1.79
C TYR A 282 -20.74 16.66 1.31
N TYR A 283 -20.85 15.35 1.14
CA TYR A 283 -22.09 14.76 0.65
C TYR A 283 -23.20 14.72 1.71
N ALA A 284 -22.86 14.50 2.97
CA ALA A 284 -23.82 14.60 4.07
C ALA A 284 -24.38 16.02 4.19
N ALA A 285 -23.57 17.06 4.07
CA ALA A 285 -24.02 18.46 4.08
C ALA A 285 -24.98 18.74 2.90
N GLN A 286 -24.72 18.21 1.70
CA GLN A 286 -25.64 18.35 0.58
C GLN A 286 -26.98 17.63 0.81
N ALA A 287 -26.93 16.44 1.39
CA ALA A 287 -28.15 15.68 1.72
C ALA A 287 -29.02 16.42 2.77
N ALA A 288 -28.38 17.07 3.76
CA ALA A 288 -29.06 17.85 4.79
C ALA A 288 -29.86 19.03 4.20
N VAL A 289 -29.42 19.60 3.08
CA VAL A 289 -30.17 20.65 2.36
C VAL A 289 -31.09 20.10 1.25
N GLY A 290 -31.35 18.80 1.26
CA GLY A 290 -32.37 18.16 0.40
C GLY A 290 -31.82 17.63 -0.93
N ALA A 291 -30.53 17.63 -1.18
CA ALA A 291 -29.98 16.97 -2.37
C ALA A 291 -30.28 15.45 -2.35
N ARG A 292 -30.74 14.91 -3.48
CA ARG A 292 -31.07 13.48 -3.62
C ARG A 292 -30.15 12.85 -4.65
N ARG A 293 -29.63 11.67 -4.31
CA ARG A 293 -28.76 10.88 -5.17
C ARG A 293 -29.50 9.64 -5.68
N GLU A 294 -29.10 9.15 -6.85
CA GLU A 294 -29.64 7.90 -7.39
C GLU A 294 -28.97 6.70 -6.71
N LYS A 295 -27.65 6.78 -6.46
CA LYS A 295 -26.87 5.69 -5.88
C LYS A 295 -26.50 5.98 -4.42
N THR A 296 -26.46 4.94 -3.63
CA THR A 296 -25.91 4.96 -2.28
C THR A 296 -24.41 5.29 -2.34
N LEU A 297 -23.91 6.09 -1.41
CA LEU A 297 -22.48 6.30 -1.22
C LEU A 297 -22.02 5.53 0.02
N LEU A 298 -20.93 4.78 -0.14
CA LEU A 298 -20.23 4.10 0.94
C LEU A 298 -18.87 4.77 1.12
N PHE A 299 -18.65 5.40 2.25
CA PHE A 299 -17.36 5.98 2.65
C PHE A 299 -16.66 5.00 3.56
N ILE A 300 -15.54 4.43 3.11
CA ILE A 300 -14.90 3.30 3.78
C ILE A 300 -13.45 3.63 4.08
N THR A 301 -13.04 3.43 5.33
CA THR A 301 -11.63 3.33 5.67
C THR A 301 -11.34 1.94 6.20
N PHE A 302 -10.45 1.24 5.53
CA PHE A 302 -10.05 -0.10 5.89
C PHE A 302 -8.98 -0.09 6.98
N ASP A 303 -8.96 -1.15 7.77
CA ASP A 303 -7.85 -1.59 8.59
C ASP A 303 -7.14 -2.76 7.88
N SER A 304 -6.03 -3.22 8.42
CA SER A 304 -5.27 -4.39 7.97
C SER A 304 -4.62 -4.29 6.58
N HIS A 305 -4.36 -3.08 6.09
CA HIS A 305 -3.56 -2.88 4.89
C HIS A 305 -2.19 -3.55 5.04
N PHE A 306 -1.48 -3.27 6.13
CA PHE A 306 -0.15 -3.84 6.40
C PHE A 306 -0.15 -5.27 6.93
N THR A 307 -1.30 -5.87 7.18
CA THR A 307 -1.42 -7.24 7.70
C THR A 307 -2.11 -8.19 6.71
N GLY A 308 -1.83 -8.04 5.42
CA GLY A 308 -2.29 -8.93 4.35
C GLY A 308 -3.63 -8.59 3.76
N TYR A 309 -4.11 -7.37 3.96
CA TYR A 309 -5.37 -6.86 3.38
C TYR A 309 -6.61 -7.68 3.76
N HIS A 310 -6.62 -8.29 4.94
CA HIS A 310 -7.70 -9.18 5.35
C HIS A 310 -9.08 -8.50 5.31
N ALA A 311 -9.16 -7.23 5.76
CA ALA A 311 -10.41 -6.49 5.74
C ALA A 311 -10.90 -6.17 4.32
N HIS A 312 -9.99 -5.88 3.37
CA HIS A 312 -10.36 -5.67 1.98
C HIS A 312 -10.91 -6.93 1.33
N GLN A 313 -10.26 -8.08 1.59
CA GLN A 313 -10.71 -9.38 1.08
C GLN A 313 -12.06 -9.76 1.66
N ASP A 314 -12.24 -9.59 2.97
CA ASP A 314 -13.48 -9.90 3.66
C ASP A 314 -14.64 -9.02 3.18
N PHE A 315 -14.41 -7.72 2.99
CA PHE A 315 -15.39 -6.80 2.38
C PHE A 315 -15.82 -7.28 0.99
N VAL A 316 -14.87 -7.68 0.15
CA VAL A 316 -15.19 -8.20 -1.18
C VAL A 316 -16.01 -9.48 -1.09
N CYS A 317 -15.68 -10.39 -0.19
CA CYS A 317 -16.47 -11.61 0.03
C CYS A 317 -17.89 -11.29 0.48
N ARG A 318 -18.06 -10.40 1.46
CA ARG A 318 -19.37 -10.08 2.05
C ARG A 318 -20.25 -9.19 1.16
N HIS A 319 -19.66 -8.19 0.49
CA HIS A 319 -20.41 -7.10 -0.14
C HIS A 319 -20.32 -7.07 -1.67
N VAL A 320 -19.40 -7.82 -2.29
CA VAL A 320 -19.24 -7.85 -3.75
C VAL A 320 -19.57 -9.21 -4.34
N LEU A 321 -19.09 -10.29 -3.73
CA LEU A 321 -19.18 -11.65 -4.25
C LEU A 321 -20.32 -12.46 -3.62
N ALA A 322 -20.91 -12.03 -2.51
CA ALA A 322 -22.03 -12.69 -1.86
C ALA A 322 -23.23 -12.81 -2.82
N ASP A 323 -24.02 -13.87 -2.69
CA ASP A 323 -25.20 -14.10 -3.52
C ASP A 323 -26.27 -13.02 -3.34
N THR A 324 -26.42 -12.51 -2.13
CA THR A 324 -27.36 -11.44 -1.76
C THR A 324 -26.65 -10.33 -0.98
N PRO A 325 -25.80 -9.55 -1.65
CA PRO A 325 -25.09 -8.47 -0.96
C PRO A 325 -26.09 -7.38 -0.55
N ARG A 326 -25.81 -6.73 0.58
CA ARG A 326 -26.62 -5.61 1.05
C ARG A 326 -26.65 -4.45 0.05
N TRP A 327 -25.49 -4.15 -0.57
CA TRP A 327 -25.33 -3.14 -1.60
C TRP A 327 -24.80 -3.76 -2.88
N GLN A 328 -25.23 -3.22 -3.99
CA GLN A 328 -24.63 -3.57 -5.27
C GLN A 328 -23.52 -2.59 -5.57
N VAL A 329 -22.28 -2.90 -5.21
CA VAL A 329 -21.11 -2.03 -5.53
C VAL A 329 -20.94 -1.96 -7.05
N VAL A 330 -21.12 -0.76 -7.62
CA VAL A 330 -21.10 -0.52 -9.07
C VAL A 330 -19.93 0.33 -9.53
N LEU A 331 -19.24 0.99 -8.61
CA LEU A 331 -18.01 1.76 -8.83
C LEU A 331 -17.20 1.79 -7.53
N ASN A 332 -15.90 1.62 -7.65
CA ASN A 332 -14.95 1.90 -6.59
C ASN A 332 -14.11 3.15 -6.97
N ALA A 333 -14.05 4.11 -6.06
CA ALA A 333 -13.24 5.31 -6.14
C ALA A 333 -12.25 5.32 -4.96
N THR A 334 -10.99 5.03 -5.23
CA THR A 334 -9.92 4.91 -4.23
C THR A 334 -8.99 6.11 -4.31
N ILE A 335 -8.63 6.67 -3.17
CA ILE A 335 -7.74 7.83 -3.05
C ILE A 335 -6.63 7.46 -2.08
N GLU A 336 -5.38 7.49 -2.56
CA GLU A 336 -4.20 7.15 -1.79
C GLU A 336 -3.05 8.13 -2.08
N HIS A 337 -2.27 8.46 -1.06
CA HIS A 337 -0.94 9.08 -1.13
C HIS A 337 -0.92 10.44 -1.85
N ILE A 338 -1.40 11.51 -1.20
CA ILE A 338 -1.29 12.87 -1.73
C ILE A 338 -0.06 13.55 -1.12
N GLY A 339 1.12 13.24 -1.67
CA GLY A 339 2.41 13.63 -1.13
C GLY A 339 3.27 14.49 -2.05
N LEU A 340 4.28 15.12 -1.45
CA LEU A 340 5.36 15.80 -2.15
C LEU A 340 6.41 14.78 -2.63
N ARG A 341 7.01 15.08 -3.78
CA ARG A 341 8.08 14.26 -4.33
C ARG A 341 9.34 14.34 -3.46
N ALA A 342 9.95 13.20 -3.23
CA ALA A 342 11.27 13.12 -2.60
C ALA A 342 12.27 12.35 -3.45
N VAL A 343 13.53 12.75 -3.34
CA VAL A 343 14.67 12.05 -3.91
C VAL A 343 15.72 11.84 -2.83
N ARG A 344 16.65 10.95 -3.05
CA ARG A 344 17.80 10.81 -2.14
C ARG A 344 18.65 12.08 -2.17
N GLY A 345 18.90 12.67 -1.01
CA GLY A 345 19.78 13.81 -0.82
C GLY A 345 21.26 13.46 -0.99
N GLN A 346 22.10 14.48 -1.08
CA GLN A 346 23.56 14.30 -1.13
C GLN A 346 24.15 13.79 0.19
N ASP A 347 23.48 14.10 1.29
CA ASP A 347 23.76 13.60 2.64
C ASP A 347 23.25 12.16 2.87
N GLY A 348 22.60 11.58 1.87
CA GLY A 348 21.95 10.28 1.94
C GLY A 348 20.51 10.28 2.46
N GLY A 349 20.05 11.36 3.10
CA GLY A 349 18.68 11.48 3.61
C GLY A 349 17.63 11.70 2.53
N PHE A 350 16.36 11.95 2.95
CA PHE A 350 15.28 12.33 2.04
C PHE A 350 15.36 13.83 1.72
N ASN A 351 15.55 14.17 0.45
CA ASN A 351 15.39 15.52 -0.04
C ASN A 351 13.99 15.71 -0.63
N VAL A 352 13.11 16.34 0.13
CA VAL A 352 11.70 16.62 -0.27
C VAL A 352 11.68 17.85 -1.18
N LEU A 353 11.15 17.66 -2.38
CA LEU A 353 11.03 18.72 -3.38
C LEU A 353 9.68 19.43 -3.20
N GLN A 354 9.62 20.71 -3.58
CA GLN A 354 8.36 21.47 -3.63
C GLN A 354 7.58 21.14 -4.92
N GLU A 355 7.36 19.86 -5.15
CA GLU A 355 6.68 19.33 -6.32
C GLU A 355 5.79 18.16 -5.91
N THR A 356 4.59 18.09 -6.51
CA THR A 356 3.70 16.93 -6.35
C THR A 356 4.42 15.65 -6.77
N GLU A 357 4.32 14.57 -6.01
CA GLU A 357 4.75 13.24 -6.47
C GLU A 357 3.95 12.83 -7.72
N PRO A 358 4.59 12.35 -8.79
CA PRO A 358 3.89 11.79 -9.94
C PRO A 358 2.92 10.70 -9.52
N ARG A 359 1.68 10.77 -10.04
CA ARG A 359 0.61 9.86 -9.64
C ARG A 359 -0.02 9.15 -10.82
N GLY A 360 -0.39 7.90 -10.60
CA GLY A 360 -1.22 7.12 -11.50
C GLY A 360 -2.68 7.14 -11.07
N ILE A 361 -3.60 7.21 -12.02
CA ILE A 361 -4.99 6.84 -11.79
C ILE A 361 -5.27 5.60 -12.63
N PHE A 362 -5.34 4.45 -11.96
CA PHE A 362 -5.75 3.19 -12.56
C PHE A 362 -7.26 3.20 -12.79
N GLU A 363 -7.69 2.87 -14.02
CA GLU A 363 -9.11 2.87 -14.31
C GLU A 363 -9.50 1.80 -15.36
N ASN A 364 -10.71 1.27 -15.22
CA ASN A 364 -11.35 0.37 -16.18
C ASN A 364 -12.80 0.81 -16.48
N VAL A 365 -13.04 2.12 -16.45
CA VAL A 365 -14.37 2.70 -16.58
C VAL A 365 -14.76 2.98 -18.04
N SER A 366 -16.04 3.22 -18.25
CA SER A 366 -16.59 3.52 -19.58
C SER A 366 -16.00 4.82 -20.18
N PRO A 367 -15.97 4.96 -21.51
CA PRO A 367 -15.44 6.17 -22.16
C PRO A 367 -16.11 7.47 -21.68
N ARG A 368 -17.41 7.41 -21.34
CA ARG A 368 -18.14 8.58 -20.84
C ARG A 368 -17.67 9.00 -19.45
N LEU A 369 -17.47 8.04 -18.55
CA LEU A 369 -16.97 8.32 -17.19
C LEU A 369 -15.49 8.73 -17.23
N LYS A 370 -14.69 8.09 -18.11
CA LYS A 370 -13.31 8.48 -18.38
C LYS A 370 -13.19 9.94 -18.86
N LEU A 371 -14.09 10.37 -19.74
CA LEU A 371 -14.12 11.78 -20.18
C LEU A 371 -14.45 12.74 -19.02
N ALA A 372 -15.35 12.34 -18.11
CA ALA A 372 -15.62 13.14 -16.91
C ALA A 372 -14.37 13.22 -16.02
N LEU A 373 -13.66 12.11 -15.81
CA LEU A 373 -12.41 12.07 -15.06
C LEU A 373 -11.33 12.98 -15.68
N VAL A 374 -11.11 12.90 -16.99
CA VAL A 374 -10.15 13.79 -17.70
C VAL A 374 -10.53 15.27 -17.54
N LYS A 375 -11.83 15.60 -17.60
CA LYS A 375 -12.29 16.97 -17.39
C LYS A 375 -12.05 17.43 -15.95
N ALA A 376 -12.32 16.57 -14.97
CA ALA A 376 -12.08 16.86 -13.55
C ALA A 376 -10.59 17.07 -13.27
N ILE A 377 -9.70 16.21 -13.76
CA ILE A 377 -8.24 16.35 -13.67
C ILE A 377 -7.79 17.73 -14.18
N ARG A 378 -8.27 18.14 -15.34
CA ARG A 378 -7.92 19.44 -15.94
C ARG A 378 -8.51 20.62 -15.15
N ARG A 379 -9.77 20.52 -14.77
CA ARG A 379 -10.49 21.61 -14.07
C ARG A 379 -9.89 21.92 -12.70
N HIS A 380 -9.52 20.86 -11.98
CA HIS A 380 -8.98 20.98 -10.63
C HIS A 380 -7.44 21.00 -10.60
N GLY A 381 -6.77 21.02 -11.76
CA GLY A 381 -5.32 21.19 -11.84
C GLY A 381 -4.51 20.02 -11.25
N LEU A 382 -5.00 18.79 -11.42
CA LEU A 382 -4.25 17.61 -10.98
C LEU A 382 -3.06 17.36 -11.92
N GLY A 383 -2.02 18.21 -11.82
CA GLY A 383 -0.78 18.04 -12.58
C GLY A 383 -0.04 16.76 -12.23
N GLN A 384 0.95 16.39 -13.07
CA GLN A 384 1.76 15.18 -12.87
C GLN A 384 0.93 13.90 -12.70
N THR A 385 -0.14 13.76 -13.50
CA THR A 385 -1.09 12.64 -13.43
C THR A 385 -1.13 11.88 -14.74
N VAL A 386 -1.03 10.54 -14.66
CA VAL A 386 -1.28 9.62 -15.78
C VAL A 386 -2.56 8.82 -15.53
N LEU A 387 -3.34 8.55 -16.59
CA LEU A 387 -4.39 7.54 -16.55
C LEU A 387 -3.85 6.23 -17.10
N VAL A 388 -3.94 5.19 -16.31
CA VAL A 388 -3.45 3.84 -16.60
C VAL A 388 -4.64 2.92 -16.81
N ASN A 389 -4.69 2.25 -17.95
CA ASN A 389 -5.73 1.26 -18.22
C ASN A 389 -5.53 0.01 -17.36
N ALA A 390 -6.41 -0.20 -16.39
CA ALA A 390 -6.36 -1.34 -15.49
C ALA A 390 -7.00 -2.63 -16.08
N SER A 391 -7.69 -2.55 -17.22
CA SER A 391 -8.41 -3.71 -17.79
C SER A 391 -7.50 -4.91 -18.11
N PRO A 392 -6.28 -4.74 -18.67
CA PRO A 392 -5.40 -5.88 -18.91
C PRO A 392 -4.96 -6.57 -17.61
N LEU A 393 -4.76 -5.77 -16.53
CA LEU A 393 -4.34 -6.28 -15.23
C LEU A 393 -5.49 -7.02 -14.54
N GLU A 394 -6.71 -6.51 -14.67
CA GLU A 394 -7.93 -7.16 -14.22
C GLU A 394 -8.13 -8.54 -14.87
N PHE A 395 -8.06 -8.61 -16.22
CA PHE A 395 -8.25 -9.86 -16.96
C PHE A 395 -7.10 -10.85 -16.77
N GLY A 396 -5.89 -10.36 -16.52
CA GLY A 396 -4.71 -11.16 -16.21
C GLY A 396 -4.68 -11.71 -14.78
N ASP A 397 -5.62 -11.30 -13.93
CA ASP A 397 -5.62 -11.60 -12.49
C ASP A 397 -4.32 -11.16 -11.78
N LEU A 398 -3.74 -10.08 -12.29
CA LEU A 398 -2.48 -9.53 -11.77
C LEU A 398 -2.71 -8.49 -10.67
N GLY A 399 -3.92 -7.90 -10.61
CA GLY A 399 -4.23 -6.78 -9.74
C GLY A 399 -3.51 -5.49 -10.13
N ILE A 400 -3.71 -4.48 -9.32
CA ILE A 400 -3.04 -3.17 -9.40
C ILE A 400 -2.37 -2.85 -8.06
N PRO A 401 -1.32 -2.04 -8.03
CA PRO A 401 -0.61 -1.73 -6.79
C PRO A 401 -1.35 -0.66 -5.97
N THR A 402 -2.58 -0.92 -5.61
CA THR A 402 -3.47 -0.05 -4.81
C THR A 402 -4.49 -0.90 -4.05
N ASP A 403 -5.12 -0.34 -3.04
CA ASP A 403 -6.21 -0.96 -2.27
C ASP A 403 -7.41 -1.36 -3.14
N ALA A 404 -7.58 -0.72 -4.28
CA ALA A 404 -8.63 -1.05 -5.22
C ALA A 404 -8.43 -2.40 -5.93
N SER A 405 -7.28 -3.05 -5.77
CA SER A 405 -6.94 -4.30 -6.45
C SER A 405 -7.99 -5.40 -6.20
N PHE A 406 -8.46 -5.54 -4.96
CA PHE A 406 -9.42 -6.59 -4.57
C PHE A 406 -10.79 -6.42 -5.22
N THR A 407 -11.32 -5.20 -5.24
CA THR A 407 -12.59 -4.89 -5.90
C THR A 407 -12.47 -4.93 -7.42
N LEU A 408 -11.32 -4.49 -7.99
CA LEU A 408 -11.03 -4.56 -9.42
C LEU A 408 -11.04 -6.01 -9.90
N THR A 409 -10.32 -6.92 -9.25
CA THR A 409 -10.26 -8.35 -9.61
C THR A 409 -11.60 -9.04 -9.41
N ALA A 410 -12.40 -8.61 -8.43
CA ALA A 410 -13.79 -9.05 -8.26
C ALA A 410 -14.75 -8.48 -9.32
N GLY A 411 -14.28 -7.57 -10.16
CA GLY A 411 -15.02 -7.09 -11.32
C GLY A 411 -15.77 -5.79 -11.12
N VAL A 412 -15.47 -5.03 -10.11
CA VAL A 412 -16.04 -3.71 -9.89
C VAL A 412 -15.33 -2.68 -10.78
N PRO A 413 -16.05 -1.86 -11.54
CA PRO A 413 -15.46 -0.70 -12.20
C PRO A 413 -14.71 0.18 -11.19
N THR A 414 -13.49 0.59 -11.54
CA THR A 414 -12.56 1.20 -10.58
C THR A 414 -11.95 2.48 -11.14
N ILE A 415 -11.76 3.46 -10.27
CA ILE A 415 -10.91 4.65 -10.43
C ILE A 415 -10.08 4.74 -9.16
N SER A 416 -8.76 4.52 -9.27
CA SER A 416 -7.87 4.49 -8.13
C SER A 416 -6.67 5.39 -8.35
N LEU A 417 -6.55 6.44 -7.54
CA LEU A 417 -5.41 7.34 -7.51
C LEU A 417 -4.38 6.84 -6.51
N VAL A 418 -3.12 6.76 -6.94
CA VAL A 418 -1.99 6.37 -6.10
C VAL A 418 -0.73 7.11 -6.53
N SER A 419 0.14 7.41 -5.59
CA SER A 419 1.52 7.87 -5.83
C SER A 419 2.49 7.12 -4.92
N GLY A 420 3.79 7.14 -5.23
CA GLY A 420 4.78 6.36 -4.49
C GLY A 420 6.02 7.18 -4.14
N PRO A 421 5.93 8.22 -3.28
CA PRO A 421 7.08 8.99 -2.87
C PRO A 421 8.09 8.11 -2.12
N LEU A 422 9.37 8.45 -2.25
CA LEU A 422 10.45 7.61 -1.73
C LEU A 422 10.36 7.32 -0.22
N TYR A 423 9.83 8.25 0.57
CA TYR A 423 9.67 8.16 2.03
C TYR A 423 8.43 7.38 2.48
N LEU A 424 7.59 6.94 1.56
CA LEU A 424 6.24 6.44 1.86
C LEU A 424 6.22 5.40 2.98
N TYR A 425 7.17 4.47 2.95
CA TYR A 425 7.29 3.38 3.93
C TYR A 425 8.44 3.60 4.91
N ASP A 426 8.52 4.82 5.46
CA ASP A 426 9.55 5.19 6.43
C ASP A 426 8.95 6.00 7.58
N ASP A 427 9.59 5.99 8.75
CA ASP A 427 9.23 6.86 9.86
C ASP A 427 9.36 8.35 9.51
N ALA A 428 9.96 8.66 8.35
CA ALA A 428 10.03 9.99 7.76
C ALA A 428 8.72 10.44 7.08
N ASP A 429 7.70 9.58 6.93
CA ASP A 429 6.39 9.96 6.39
C ASP A 429 5.59 10.81 7.38
N THR A 430 5.98 12.08 7.49
CA THR A 430 5.46 13.06 8.44
C THR A 430 4.69 14.19 7.73
N ILE A 431 3.99 15.02 8.49
CA ILE A 431 3.05 16.03 8.00
C ILE A 431 3.64 17.03 6.98
N ASP A 432 4.93 17.29 7.05
CA ASP A 432 5.67 18.18 6.13
C ASP A 432 5.83 17.61 4.70
N LYS A 433 5.54 16.32 4.50
CA LYS A 433 5.56 15.64 3.21
C LYS A 433 4.22 15.68 2.49
N VAL A 434 3.15 16.07 3.17
CA VAL A 434 1.82 16.19 2.57
C VAL A 434 1.80 17.31 1.53
N ASP A 435 1.31 17.01 0.33
CA ASP A 435 1.03 18.05 -0.67
C ASP A 435 -0.29 18.76 -0.36
N VAL A 436 -0.23 19.70 0.59
CA VAL A 436 -1.38 20.44 1.09
C VAL A 436 -2.15 21.15 -0.05
N HIS A 437 -1.43 21.58 -1.11
CA HIS A 437 -2.05 22.26 -2.25
C HIS A 437 -2.86 21.33 -3.14
N GLN A 438 -2.67 20.01 -3.04
CA GLN A 438 -3.40 19.03 -3.82
C GLN A 438 -4.51 18.31 -3.05
N LEU A 439 -4.61 18.46 -1.73
CA LEU A 439 -5.65 17.81 -0.93
C LEU A 439 -7.07 18.13 -1.42
N GLU A 440 -7.41 19.42 -1.44
CA GLU A 440 -8.74 19.88 -1.89
C GLU A 440 -8.97 19.65 -3.40
N PRO A 441 -8.03 19.95 -4.31
CA PRO A 441 -8.16 19.65 -5.74
C PRO A 441 -8.48 18.17 -6.02
N VAL A 442 -7.81 17.23 -5.35
CA VAL A 442 -8.07 15.79 -5.51
C VAL A 442 -9.48 15.44 -5.03
N ALA A 443 -9.86 15.86 -3.81
CA ALA A 443 -11.21 15.60 -3.28
C ALA A 443 -12.31 16.17 -4.20
N ARG A 444 -12.15 17.39 -4.72
CA ARG A 444 -13.08 18.01 -5.67
C ARG A 444 -13.16 17.28 -7.01
N ALA A 445 -12.03 16.81 -7.52
CA ALA A 445 -12.01 16.04 -8.77
C ALA A 445 -12.76 14.71 -8.60
N PHE A 446 -12.55 14.01 -7.48
CA PHE A 446 -13.28 12.79 -7.17
C PHE A 446 -14.77 13.04 -6.96
N ALA A 447 -15.16 14.12 -6.26
CA ALA A 447 -16.56 14.50 -6.11
C ALA A 447 -17.24 14.71 -7.49
N GLU A 448 -16.58 15.43 -8.43
CA GLU A 448 -17.11 15.63 -9.78
C GLU A 448 -17.32 14.32 -10.54
N VAL A 449 -16.40 13.37 -10.39
CA VAL A 449 -16.48 12.04 -11.04
C VAL A 449 -17.57 11.18 -10.39
N ILE A 450 -17.68 11.18 -9.06
CA ILE A 450 -18.74 10.50 -8.31
C ILE A 450 -20.12 11.04 -8.73
N ASP A 451 -20.27 12.36 -8.88
CA ASP A 451 -21.49 12.99 -9.36
C ASP A 451 -21.83 12.62 -10.80
N ALA A 452 -20.81 12.48 -11.65
CA ALA A 452 -21.02 12.01 -13.02
C ALA A 452 -21.47 10.55 -13.05
N ALA A 453 -20.87 9.70 -12.21
CA ALA A 453 -21.23 8.30 -12.07
C ALA A 453 -22.64 8.11 -11.49
N ASP A 454 -23.03 8.96 -10.52
CA ASP A 454 -24.36 8.92 -9.93
C ASP A 454 -25.47 9.08 -10.98
N ARG A 455 -25.27 10.00 -11.94
CA ARG A 455 -26.22 10.27 -13.04
C ARG A 455 -26.18 9.24 -14.18
N MET A 456 -25.26 8.31 -14.17
CA MET A 456 -25.14 7.30 -15.22
C MET A 456 -25.85 5.99 -14.81
N PRO A 457 -26.45 5.23 -15.77
CA PRO A 457 -26.93 3.89 -15.48
C PRO A 457 -25.79 2.99 -14.98
N SER A 458 -25.98 2.30 -13.87
CA SER A 458 -24.97 1.48 -13.19
C SER A 458 -24.36 0.41 -14.09
N GLY A 459 -25.13 -0.19 -14.99
CA GLY A 459 -24.63 -1.16 -15.96
C GLY A 459 -23.71 -0.60 -17.05
N ARG A 460 -23.46 0.72 -17.05
CA ARG A 460 -22.63 1.43 -18.07
C ARG A 460 -21.46 2.19 -17.44
N LEU A 461 -21.15 1.94 -16.18
CA LEU A 461 -20.02 2.59 -15.51
C LEU A 461 -18.68 1.98 -15.92
N GLY A 462 -18.59 0.67 -16.04
CA GLY A 462 -17.37 -0.03 -16.45
C GLY A 462 -17.13 0.00 -17.96
N LEU A 463 -15.89 -0.27 -18.38
CA LEU A 463 -15.49 -0.43 -19.78
C LEU A 463 -16.27 -1.56 -20.44
N ILE A 464 -16.46 -2.67 -19.71
CA ILE A 464 -17.34 -3.76 -20.12
C ILE A 464 -18.69 -3.59 -19.42
N PRO A 465 -19.80 -3.48 -20.20
CA PRO A 465 -21.13 -3.42 -19.60
C PRO A 465 -21.40 -4.63 -18.70
N ARG A 466 -21.99 -4.39 -17.52
CA ARG A 466 -22.26 -5.41 -16.50
C ARG A 466 -22.95 -6.67 -17.04
N ARG A 467 -23.89 -6.52 -17.99
CA ARG A 467 -24.58 -7.67 -18.62
C ARG A 467 -23.64 -8.58 -19.42
N LEU A 468 -22.62 -8.01 -20.05
CA LEU A 468 -21.60 -8.77 -20.77
C LEU A 468 -20.60 -9.38 -19.81
N ARG A 469 -20.22 -8.63 -18.74
CA ARG A 469 -19.28 -9.10 -17.73
C ARG A 469 -19.84 -10.31 -16.96
N ALA A 470 -21.12 -10.33 -16.65
CA ALA A 470 -21.77 -11.48 -16.01
C ALA A 470 -21.70 -12.79 -16.82
N ARG A 471 -21.35 -12.71 -18.11
CA ARG A 471 -21.15 -13.87 -18.99
C ARG A 471 -19.69 -14.31 -19.11
N LEU A 472 -18.75 -13.47 -18.61
CA LEU A 472 -17.34 -13.84 -18.57
C LEU A 472 -17.08 -14.72 -17.34
N PRO A 473 -16.20 -15.71 -17.45
CA PRO A 473 -15.87 -16.54 -16.29
C PRO A 473 -15.35 -15.62 -15.16
N ARG A 474 -15.99 -15.69 -14.01
CA ARG A 474 -15.49 -15.09 -12.78
C ARG A 474 -14.26 -15.93 -12.37
N ARG A 475 -13.08 -15.41 -12.60
CA ARG A 475 -11.86 -16.01 -12.05
C ARG A 475 -11.67 -15.43 -10.62
N GLY A 476 -12.53 -15.88 -9.71
CA GLY A 476 -12.48 -15.48 -8.30
C GLY A 476 -11.37 -16.15 -7.50
N ARG A 477 -10.21 -16.44 -8.12
CA ARG A 477 -9.08 -17.09 -7.42
C ARG A 477 -8.19 -16.11 -6.63
N ALA A 478 -8.32 -14.81 -6.82
CA ALA A 478 -7.53 -13.82 -6.07
C ALA A 478 -8.03 -13.59 -4.63
N VAL A 479 -9.20 -14.12 -4.28
CA VAL A 479 -9.74 -14.04 -2.91
C VAL A 479 -9.30 -15.25 -2.07
N ASP A 480 -8.94 -16.37 -2.72
CA ASP A 480 -8.46 -17.59 -2.05
C ASP A 480 -6.93 -17.77 -2.14
N ALA A 481 -6.21 -16.85 -2.77
CA ALA A 481 -4.76 -16.97 -3.00
C ALA A 481 -3.94 -16.09 -2.06
#